data_8856646e63fd7c4a683bc45d1de13d26
#
_entry.id   8856646e63fd7c4a683bc45d1de13d26
#
_cell.length_a   1.000
_cell.length_b   1.000
_cell.length_c   1.000
_cell.angle_alpha   90.00
_cell.angle_beta   90.00
_cell.angle_gamma   90.00
#
_symmetry.space_group_name_H-M   'P 1'
#
loop_
_entity.id
_entity.type
_entity.pdbx_description
1 polymer ?
#
loop_
_entity_poly.entity_id
_entity_poly.type
_entity_poly.pdbx_seq_one_letter_code
_entity_poly.pdbx_strand_id
1 'polypeptide(L)'
;MNWISVKDHLPTENGDYLVTIDGFDMYRYIKSVSWTNDLSKLNEWVFPAEEYKGVGGFYDFDGEFGDYEVSYVVAWCKAEPYEGE
;
A
#
# COMPACT_ATOMS: atom_id res chain seq x y z
N MET A 1 0.11 -16.02 -9.00
CA MET A 1 -0.50 -14.92 -8.23
C MET A 1 -1.51 -14.18 -9.09
N ASN A 2 -2.62 -13.83 -8.49
CA ASN A 2 -3.67 -13.09 -9.19
C ASN A 2 -3.51 -11.59 -8.94
N TRP A 3 -2.72 -10.94 -9.76
CA TRP A 3 -2.52 -9.50 -9.66
C TRP A 3 -3.75 -8.73 -10.12
N ILE A 4 -4.12 -7.72 -9.35
CA ILE A 4 -5.23 -6.82 -9.66
C ILE A 4 -4.66 -5.46 -10.01
N SER A 5 -4.99 -4.93 -11.18
CA SER A 5 -4.56 -3.60 -11.59
C SER A 5 -5.22 -2.54 -10.70
N VAL A 6 -4.43 -1.55 -10.26
CA VAL A 6 -5.00 -0.41 -9.51
C VAL A 6 -6.00 0.40 -10.35
N LYS A 7 -5.96 0.24 -11.67
CA LYS A 7 -6.96 0.86 -12.56
C LYS A 7 -8.31 0.16 -12.50
N ASP A 8 -8.33 -1.12 -12.12
CA ASP A 8 -9.58 -1.86 -11.96
C ASP A 8 -10.24 -1.53 -10.63
N HIS A 9 -9.54 -1.77 -9.55
CA HIS A 9 -9.99 -1.35 -8.22
C HIS A 9 -8.84 -1.41 -7.22
N LEU A 10 -9.04 -0.77 -6.09
CA LEU A 10 -8.12 -0.75 -4.96
C LEU A 10 -8.63 -1.71 -3.88
N PRO A 11 -7.76 -2.09 -2.91
CA PRO A 11 -8.22 -2.89 -1.78
C PRO A 11 -9.37 -2.22 -1.04
N THR A 12 -10.25 -3.02 -0.48
CA THR A 12 -11.38 -2.54 0.34
C THR A 12 -11.18 -2.82 1.82
N GLU A 13 -10.23 -3.68 2.15
CA GLU A 13 -9.96 -4.05 3.53
C GLU A 13 -8.55 -3.62 3.93
N ASN A 14 -8.42 -3.09 5.14
CA ASN A 14 -7.11 -2.82 5.72
C ASN A 14 -6.36 -4.14 5.90
N GLY A 15 -5.07 -4.13 5.65
CA GLY A 15 -4.26 -5.33 5.79
C GLY A 15 -2.97 -5.24 5.00
N ASP A 16 -2.31 -6.37 4.89
CA ASP A 16 -1.04 -6.49 4.19
C ASP A 16 -1.25 -7.04 2.78
N TYR A 17 -0.53 -6.45 1.85
CA TYR A 17 -0.64 -6.80 0.44
C TYR A 17 0.73 -6.82 -0.20
N LEU A 18 0.86 -7.62 -1.26
CA LEU A 18 1.98 -7.50 -2.17
C LEU A 18 1.61 -6.50 -3.26
N VAL A 19 2.54 -5.65 -3.63
CA VAL A 19 2.33 -4.69 -4.70
C VAL A 19 3.44 -4.77 -5.72
N THR A 20 3.10 -4.48 -6.96
CA THR A 20 4.08 -4.25 -8.02
C THR A 20 4.25 -2.75 -8.17
N ILE A 21 5.48 -2.29 -8.06
CA ILE A 21 5.84 -0.88 -8.16
C ILE A 21 6.59 -0.65 -9.47
N ASP A 22 6.22 0.40 -10.17
CA ASP A 22 6.86 0.80 -11.41
C ASP A 22 7.95 1.84 -11.08
N GLY A 23 9.19 1.38 -11.02
CA GLY A 23 10.33 2.22 -10.65
C GLY A 23 10.80 3.14 -11.77
N PHE A 24 11.74 4.05 -11.42
CA PHE A 24 12.21 5.10 -12.33
C PHE A 24 12.93 4.57 -13.58
N ASP A 25 13.62 3.46 -13.47
CA ASP A 25 14.40 2.90 -14.58
C ASP A 25 13.63 1.84 -15.36
N MET A 26 12.32 1.96 -15.38
CA MET A 26 11.42 1.00 -16.00
C MET A 26 11.46 -0.40 -15.38
N TYR A 27 12.11 -0.53 -14.25
CA TYR A 27 12.08 -1.76 -13.47
C TYR A 27 10.79 -1.85 -12.69
N ARG A 28 10.18 -3.00 -12.74
CA ARG A 28 9.07 -3.32 -11.87
C ARG A 28 9.59 -4.25 -10.79
N TYR A 29 9.21 -3.97 -9.56
CA TYR A 29 9.59 -4.81 -8.43
C TYR A 29 8.40 -5.04 -7.51
N ILE A 30 8.49 -6.10 -6.72
CA ILE A 30 7.45 -6.51 -5.79
C ILE A 30 7.87 -6.07 -4.40
N LYS A 31 6.92 -5.53 -3.65
CA LYS A 31 7.13 -5.12 -2.27
C LYS A 31 5.93 -5.52 -1.43
N SER A 32 6.19 -5.92 -0.17
CA SER A 32 5.13 -6.13 0.81
C SER A 32 4.84 -4.81 1.50
N VAL A 33 3.59 -4.39 1.46
CA VAL A 33 3.15 -3.11 2.05
C VAL A 33 1.82 -3.31 2.75
N SER A 34 1.34 -2.28 3.42
CA SER A 34 0.03 -2.28 4.05
C SER A 34 -0.93 -1.36 3.31
N TRP A 35 -2.21 -1.61 3.46
CA TRP A 35 -3.28 -0.75 2.96
C TRP A 35 -4.14 -0.27 4.12
N THR A 36 -4.50 0.99 4.10
CA THR A 36 -5.53 1.53 4.97
C THR A 36 -6.59 2.24 4.16
N ASN A 37 -7.84 2.15 4.62
CA ASN A 37 -8.94 2.90 4.01
C ASN A 37 -8.95 4.37 4.46
N ASP A 38 -8.11 4.73 5.42
CA ASP A 38 -8.05 6.09 5.95
C ASP A 38 -6.63 6.40 6.42
N LEU A 39 -5.85 7.07 5.57
CA LEU A 39 -4.47 7.45 5.87
C LEU A 39 -4.38 8.38 7.09
N SER A 40 -5.41 9.17 7.35
CA SER A 40 -5.39 10.10 8.49
C SER A 40 -5.35 9.42 9.84
N LYS A 41 -5.64 8.12 9.90
CA LYS A 41 -5.55 7.34 11.14
C LYS A 41 -4.13 6.86 11.45
N LEU A 42 -3.19 7.08 10.55
CA LEU A 42 -1.79 6.73 10.77
C LEU A 42 -1.10 7.83 11.58
N ASN A 43 -0.30 8.63 10.94
CA ASN A 43 0.48 9.68 11.58
C ASN A 43 -0.04 11.05 11.14
N GLU A 44 -0.56 11.84 12.08
CA GLU A 44 -1.14 13.17 11.82
C GLU A 44 -0.14 14.15 11.19
N TRP A 45 1.14 13.99 11.47
CA TRP A 45 2.16 14.87 10.91
C TRP A 45 2.39 14.62 9.44
N VAL A 46 2.26 13.35 9.00
CA VAL A 46 2.44 12.95 7.61
C VAL A 46 1.13 13.01 6.85
N PHE A 47 0.03 12.62 7.51
CA PHE A 47 -1.29 12.51 6.89
C PHE A 47 -2.32 13.33 7.68
N PRO A 48 -2.28 14.67 7.57
CA PRO A 48 -3.26 15.51 8.29
C PRO A 48 -4.69 15.17 7.90
N ALA A 49 -5.58 15.10 8.88
CA ALA A 49 -6.99 14.72 8.64
C ALA A 49 -7.70 15.67 7.66
N GLU A 50 -7.27 16.93 7.60
CA GLU A 50 -7.85 17.89 6.66
C GLU A 50 -7.70 17.46 5.21
N GLU A 51 -6.64 16.73 4.90
CA GLU A 51 -6.34 16.29 3.52
C GLU A 51 -6.62 14.80 3.31
N TYR A 52 -6.47 13.99 4.36
CA TYR A 52 -6.42 12.53 4.21
C TYR A 52 -7.56 11.78 4.88
N LYS A 53 -8.51 12.44 5.52
CA LYS A 53 -9.63 11.76 6.14
C LYS A 53 -10.45 11.02 5.08
N GLY A 54 -10.58 9.71 5.25
CA GLY A 54 -11.31 8.85 4.31
C GLY A 54 -10.55 8.55 3.03
N VAL A 55 -9.29 8.97 2.93
CA VAL A 55 -8.46 8.69 1.76
C VAL A 55 -7.68 7.40 2.00
N GLY A 56 -7.94 6.39 1.16
CA GLY A 56 -7.22 5.13 1.22
C GLY A 56 -5.85 5.22 0.56
N GLY A 57 -4.92 4.39 1.00
CA GLY A 57 -3.60 4.35 0.38
C GLY A 57 -2.76 3.17 0.84
N PHE A 58 -1.80 2.81 0.00
CA PHE A 58 -0.74 1.88 0.38
C PHE A 58 0.32 2.63 1.16
N TYR A 59 0.76 2.04 2.25
CA TYR A 59 1.79 2.66 3.10
C TYR A 59 2.78 1.62 3.60
N ASP A 60 3.94 2.09 3.99
CA ASP A 60 4.95 1.29 4.64
C ASP A 60 5.57 2.09 5.78
N PHE A 61 6.32 1.45 6.62
CA PHE A 61 6.93 2.07 7.79
C PHE A 61 8.45 2.10 7.63
N ASP A 62 9.00 3.28 7.81
CA ASP A 62 10.44 3.49 7.91
C ASP A 62 10.79 3.75 9.38
N GLY A 63 11.71 2.99 9.94
CA GLY A 63 12.07 3.13 11.35
C GLY A 63 12.62 4.50 11.73
N GLU A 64 13.11 5.27 10.76
CA GLU A 64 13.66 6.60 10.98
C GLU A 64 12.62 7.71 10.77
N PHE A 65 11.78 7.56 9.74
CA PHE A 65 10.84 8.61 9.33
C PHE A 65 9.37 8.29 9.63
N GLY A 66 9.07 7.08 10.05
CA GLY A 66 7.70 6.65 10.35
C GLY A 66 6.94 6.16 9.12
N ASP A 67 5.62 6.30 9.15
CA ASP A 67 4.78 5.85 8.04
C ASP A 67 4.94 6.77 6.83
N TYR A 68 4.94 6.18 5.65
CA TYR A 68 4.95 6.92 4.39
C TYR A 68 4.07 6.25 3.35
N GLU A 69 3.51 7.03 2.45
CA GLU A 69 2.69 6.53 1.36
C GLU A 69 3.58 5.92 0.27
N VAL A 70 3.22 4.72 -0.18
CA VAL A 70 3.94 4.04 -1.26
C VAL A 70 3.36 4.50 -2.59
N SER A 71 4.22 5.05 -3.44
CA SER A 71 3.84 5.61 -4.74
C SER A 71 4.13 4.64 -5.88
N TYR A 72 3.54 4.92 -7.04
CA TYR A 72 3.79 4.18 -8.29
C TYR A 72 3.37 2.71 -8.25
N VAL A 73 2.39 2.38 -7.43
CA VAL A 73 1.82 1.04 -7.41
C VAL A 73 0.96 0.86 -8.66
N VAL A 74 1.22 -0.20 -9.42
CA VAL A 74 0.46 -0.50 -10.64
C VAL A 74 -0.47 -1.70 -10.46
N ALA A 75 -0.15 -2.60 -9.55
CA ALA A 75 -0.97 -3.78 -9.27
C ALA A 75 -0.76 -4.23 -7.83
N TRP A 76 -1.72 -4.98 -7.32
CA TRP A 76 -1.67 -5.52 -5.97
C TRP A 76 -2.29 -6.91 -5.93
N CYS A 77 -1.94 -7.68 -4.92
CA CYS A 77 -2.62 -8.92 -4.59
C CYS A 77 -2.54 -9.16 -3.09
N LYS A 78 -3.47 -9.93 -2.57
CA LYS A 78 -3.51 -10.22 -1.15
C LYS A 78 -2.30 -11.06 -0.74
N ALA A 79 -1.59 -10.62 0.30
CA ALA A 79 -0.51 -11.38 0.89
C ALA A 79 -1.13 -12.39 1.84
N GLU A 80 -1.03 -13.68 1.50
CA GLU A 80 -1.57 -14.75 2.33
C GLU A 80 -0.44 -15.64 2.82
N PRO A 81 -0.49 -16.06 4.08
CA PRO A 81 0.52 -16.98 4.59
C PRO A 81 0.40 -18.34 3.91
N TYR A 82 1.50 -19.02 3.81
CA TYR A 82 1.51 -20.41 3.36
C TYR A 82 0.75 -21.28 4.36
N GLU A 83 -0.21 -22.05 3.86
CA GLU A 83 -1.05 -22.92 4.69
C GLU A 83 -0.77 -24.41 4.48
N GLY A 84 0.33 -24.73 3.91
CA GLY A 84 0.77 -26.12 3.77
C GLY A 84 1.28 -26.70 5.09
N GLU A 85 1.69 -27.93 5.05
CA GLU A 85 2.26 -28.63 6.22
C GLU A 85 3.60 -28.06 6.61
#